data_7678e14b49b39138e6f458442f085a86
#
_entry.id   7678e14b49b39138e6f458442f085a86
#
_cell.length_a   1.000
_cell.length_b   1.000
_cell.length_c   1.000
_cell.angle_alpha   90.00
_cell.angle_beta   90.00
_cell.angle_gamma   90.00
#
_symmetry.space_group_name_H-M   'P 1'
#
loop_
_entity.id
_entity.type
_entity.pdbx_description
1 polymer ?
#
loop_
_entity_poly.entity_id
_entity_poly.type
_entity_poly.pdbx_seq_one_letter_code
_entity_poly.pdbx_strand_id
1 'polypeptide(L)'
;MYKRQPLERQVKIQGTATKIPTAESLNYFTSRPRGSQLGAWCSAQSSVISSRKLLEMKFEELKYKFQHGEIPLPSFWGGYRVKPKRFEFWQGRPNRLHDRFSYTLKEETTWEISRLAP
;
A
#
# COMPACT_ATOMS: atom_id res chain seq x y z
N MET A 1 -1.27 0.91 19.91
CA MET A 1 -0.76 0.64 18.56
C MET A 1 0.31 1.67 18.23
N TYR A 2 1.56 1.24 18.14
CA TYR A 2 2.69 2.12 17.84
C TYR A 2 2.82 2.35 16.33
N LYS A 3 2.44 3.52 15.87
CA LYS A 3 2.49 3.88 14.44
C LYS A 3 3.79 4.60 14.02
N ARG A 4 4.68 4.91 14.97
CA ARG A 4 5.82 5.82 14.73
C ARG A 4 7.18 5.15 14.88
N GLN A 5 7.17 3.93 15.32
CA GLN A 5 8.31 3.00 15.36
C GLN A 5 9.64 3.61 15.87
N PRO A 6 10.80 2.99 15.69
CA PRO A 6 12.08 3.48 16.23
C PRO A 6 12.47 4.88 15.76
N LEU A 7 12.03 5.32 14.58
CA LEU A 7 12.33 6.65 14.05
C LEU A 7 11.38 7.75 14.55
N GLU A 8 10.30 7.38 15.25
CA GLU A 8 9.26 8.30 15.71
C GLU A 8 8.76 9.27 14.62
N ARG A 9 8.58 8.77 13.41
CA ARG A 9 8.13 9.53 12.23
C ARG A 9 6.78 9.07 11.74
N GLN A 10 6.01 10.01 11.20
CA GLN A 10 4.77 9.73 10.50
C GLN A 10 4.63 10.66 9.31
N VAL A 11 4.16 10.11 8.18
CA VAL A 11 3.77 10.87 7.01
C VAL A 11 2.28 10.65 6.78
N LYS A 12 1.52 11.74 6.62
CA LYS A 12 0.12 11.69 6.17
C LYS A 12 0.05 12.28 4.78
N ILE A 13 -0.67 11.61 3.90
CA ILE A 13 -0.88 12.05 2.52
C ILE A 13 -2.39 12.16 2.30
N GLN A 14 -2.84 13.31 1.83
CA GLN A 14 -4.22 13.55 1.44
C GLN A 14 -4.26 13.92 -0.05
N GLY A 15 -5.20 13.34 -0.77
CA GLY A 15 -5.31 13.56 -2.20
C GLY A 15 -6.42 12.74 -2.83
N THR A 16 -6.46 12.70 -4.15
CA THR A 16 -7.42 11.91 -4.92
C THR A 16 -6.79 10.58 -5.31
N ALA A 17 -7.45 9.48 -4.95
CA ALA A 17 -7.04 8.14 -5.36
C ALA A 17 -7.78 7.73 -6.62
N THR A 18 -7.04 7.28 -7.63
CA THR A 18 -7.58 6.74 -8.88
C THR A 18 -7.02 5.35 -9.13
N LYS A 19 -7.85 4.46 -9.67
CA LYS A 19 -7.38 3.11 -10.05
C LYS A 19 -6.38 3.23 -11.20
N ILE A 20 -5.26 2.51 -11.10
CA ILE A 20 -4.29 2.45 -12.20
C ILE A 20 -4.81 1.56 -13.35
N PRO A 21 -4.33 1.77 -14.59
CA PRO A 21 -4.66 0.92 -15.74
C PRO A 21 -4.29 -0.55 -15.50
N THR A 22 -5.04 -1.46 -16.09
CA THR A 22 -4.79 -2.91 -16.00
C THR A 22 -3.40 -3.29 -16.50
N ALA A 23 -2.92 -2.66 -17.58
CA ALA A 23 -1.59 -2.91 -18.10
C ALA A 23 -0.47 -2.58 -17.09
N GLU A 24 -0.60 -1.49 -16.36
CA GLU A 24 0.35 -1.12 -15.30
C GLU A 24 0.28 -2.11 -14.12
N SER A 25 -0.93 -2.53 -13.75
CA SER A 25 -1.12 -3.57 -12.73
C SER A 25 -0.51 -4.89 -13.16
N LEU A 26 -0.66 -5.29 -14.42
CA LEU A 26 -0.08 -6.50 -14.97
C LEU A 26 1.45 -6.46 -14.93
N ASN A 27 2.06 -5.38 -15.42
CA ASN A 27 3.51 -5.21 -15.40
C ASN A 27 4.08 -5.35 -13.98
N TYR A 28 3.44 -4.73 -13.00
CA TYR A 28 3.86 -4.88 -11.61
C TYR A 28 3.62 -6.31 -11.09
N PHE A 29 2.48 -6.91 -11.40
CA PHE A 29 2.16 -8.27 -10.96
C PHE A 29 3.18 -9.29 -11.48
N THR A 30 3.54 -9.24 -12.76
CA THR A 30 4.50 -10.15 -13.37
C THR A 30 5.93 -9.95 -12.88
N SER A 31 6.29 -8.75 -12.42
CA SER A 31 7.58 -8.47 -11.79
C SER A 31 7.74 -9.06 -10.39
N ARG A 32 6.64 -9.49 -9.75
CA ARG A 32 6.69 -10.06 -8.40
C ARG A 32 7.18 -11.51 -8.40
N PRO A 33 7.84 -11.97 -7.32
CA PRO A 33 8.18 -13.38 -7.18
C PRO A 33 6.95 -14.27 -7.33
N ARG A 34 7.11 -15.44 -7.98
CA ARG A 34 6.03 -16.38 -8.27
C ARG A 34 5.17 -16.73 -7.04
N GLY A 35 5.81 -16.96 -5.88
CA GLY A 35 5.09 -17.20 -4.62
C GLY A 35 4.17 -16.05 -4.20
N SER A 36 4.57 -14.81 -4.49
CA SER A 36 3.74 -13.61 -4.22
C SER A 36 2.57 -13.48 -5.19
N GLN A 37 2.76 -13.91 -6.44
CA GLN A 37 1.68 -13.98 -7.44
C GLN A 37 0.63 -15.02 -7.02
N LEU A 38 1.04 -16.21 -6.59
CA LEU A 38 0.16 -17.24 -6.04
C LEU A 38 -0.57 -16.76 -4.78
N GLY A 39 0.14 -16.07 -3.87
CA GLY A 39 -0.45 -15.49 -2.67
C GLY A 39 -1.56 -14.48 -2.98
N ALA A 40 -1.44 -13.72 -4.07
CA ALA A 40 -2.49 -12.80 -4.50
C ALA A 40 -3.78 -13.52 -4.91
N TRP A 41 -3.68 -14.70 -5.50
CA TRP A 41 -4.82 -15.56 -5.82
C TRP A 41 -5.41 -16.25 -4.58
N CYS A 42 -4.55 -16.58 -3.62
CA CYS A 42 -4.92 -17.32 -2.42
C CYS A 42 -5.79 -16.51 -1.46
N SER A 43 -5.50 -15.22 -1.31
CA SER A 43 -6.05 -14.40 -0.24
C SER A 43 -7.13 -13.44 -0.71
N ALA A 44 -8.36 -13.62 -0.19
CA ALA A 44 -9.38 -12.58 -0.20
C ALA A 44 -9.05 -11.60 0.95
N GLN A 45 -8.37 -10.51 0.63
CA GLN A 45 -7.85 -9.56 1.63
C GLN A 45 -8.92 -9.11 2.63
N SER A 46 -8.58 -9.17 3.91
CA SER A 46 -9.44 -8.77 5.04
C SER A 46 -10.69 -9.63 5.27
N SER A 47 -10.88 -10.72 4.54
CA SER A 47 -11.94 -11.68 4.83
C SER A 47 -11.63 -12.49 6.10
N VAL A 48 -12.68 -12.88 6.81
CA VAL A 48 -12.54 -13.79 7.96
C VAL A 48 -12.29 -15.21 7.44
N ILE A 49 -11.25 -15.84 7.99
CA ILE A 49 -10.91 -17.24 7.71
C ILE A 49 -10.93 -18.02 9.02
N SER A 50 -11.34 -19.28 8.96
CA SER A 50 -11.43 -20.14 10.16
C SER A 50 -10.08 -20.68 10.62
N SER A 51 -9.10 -20.80 9.74
CA SER A 51 -7.75 -21.26 10.09
C SER A 51 -6.69 -20.91 9.06
N ARG A 52 -5.44 -20.83 9.51
CA ARG A 52 -4.26 -20.68 8.63
C ARG A 52 -4.12 -21.88 7.68
N LYS A 53 -4.47 -23.08 8.13
CA LYS A 53 -4.38 -24.32 7.33
C LYS A 53 -5.16 -24.20 6.02
N LEU A 54 -6.31 -23.53 6.02
CA LEU A 54 -7.09 -23.33 4.79
C LEU A 54 -6.35 -22.46 3.77
N LEU A 55 -5.60 -21.42 4.21
CA LEU A 55 -4.77 -20.64 3.30
C LEU A 55 -3.64 -21.48 2.70
N GLU A 56 -3.01 -22.33 3.52
CA GLU A 56 -1.92 -23.19 3.09
C GLU A 56 -2.41 -24.23 2.08
N MET A 57 -3.55 -24.86 2.33
CA MET A 57 -4.19 -25.80 1.39
C MET A 57 -4.51 -25.13 0.05
N LYS A 58 -5.14 -23.95 0.10
CA LYS A 58 -5.47 -23.19 -1.12
C LYS A 58 -4.22 -22.74 -1.87
N PHE A 59 -3.15 -22.41 -1.17
CA PHE A 59 -1.88 -22.05 -1.79
C PHE A 59 -1.26 -23.23 -2.56
N GLU A 60 -1.25 -24.44 -1.99
CA GLU A 60 -0.75 -25.64 -2.66
C GLU A 60 -1.65 -26.04 -3.86
N GLU A 61 -2.97 -25.91 -3.72
CA GLU A 61 -3.91 -26.13 -4.84
C GLU A 61 -3.59 -25.19 -6.02
N LEU A 62 -3.40 -23.89 -5.74
CA LEU A 62 -3.07 -22.88 -6.76
C LEU A 62 -1.67 -23.09 -7.36
N LYS A 63 -0.72 -23.54 -6.55
CA LYS A 63 0.62 -23.91 -7.00
C LYS A 63 0.57 -25.08 -7.99
N TYR A 64 -0.24 -26.09 -7.71
CA TYR A 64 -0.48 -27.20 -8.63
C TYR A 64 -1.22 -26.73 -9.90
N LYS A 65 -2.30 -25.95 -9.74
CA LYS A 65 -3.08 -25.41 -10.86
C LYS A 65 -2.24 -24.60 -11.85
N PHE A 66 -1.34 -23.79 -11.33
CA PHE A 66 -0.45 -22.93 -12.13
C PHE A 66 0.96 -23.48 -12.25
N GLN A 67 1.17 -24.79 -12.11
CA GLN A 67 2.52 -25.38 -12.15
C GLN A 67 3.26 -25.11 -13.47
N HIS A 68 2.53 -24.97 -14.57
CA HIS A 68 3.07 -24.68 -15.89
C HIS A 68 2.63 -23.28 -16.37
N GLY A 69 3.57 -22.55 -16.96
CA GLY A 69 3.30 -21.24 -17.56
C GLY A 69 3.25 -20.07 -16.58
N GLU A 70 2.72 -18.96 -17.06
CA GLU A 70 2.59 -17.72 -16.29
C GLU A 70 1.33 -17.76 -15.41
N ILE A 71 1.40 -17.09 -14.26
CA ILE A 71 0.25 -16.92 -13.39
C ILE A 71 -0.51 -15.69 -13.88
N PRO A 72 -1.78 -15.82 -14.27
CA PRO A 72 -2.56 -14.68 -14.77
C PRO A 72 -2.85 -13.67 -13.65
N LEU A 73 -3.06 -12.41 -14.04
CA LEU A 73 -3.49 -11.36 -13.12
C LEU A 73 -4.92 -11.64 -12.62
N PRO A 74 -5.15 -11.72 -11.29
CA PRO A 74 -6.51 -11.86 -10.77
C PRO A 74 -7.36 -10.63 -11.12
N SER A 75 -8.63 -10.82 -11.49
CA SER A 75 -9.54 -9.72 -11.87
C SER A 75 -9.81 -8.72 -10.74
N PHE A 76 -9.68 -9.16 -9.49
CA PHE A 76 -9.85 -8.36 -8.28
C PHE A 76 -8.57 -7.67 -7.80
N TRP A 77 -7.43 -7.93 -8.46
CA TRP A 77 -6.14 -7.38 -8.07
C TRP A 77 -5.77 -6.16 -8.91
N GLY A 78 -5.20 -5.17 -8.28
CA GLY A 78 -4.78 -3.94 -8.94
C GLY A 78 -4.17 -2.96 -7.96
N GLY A 79 -3.95 -1.73 -8.39
CA GLY A 79 -3.38 -0.67 -7.60
C GLY A 79 -4.14 0.65 -7.73
N TYR A 80 -3.77 1.58 -6.87
CA TYR A 80 -4.27 2.95 -6.89
C TYR A 80 -3.10 3.91 -6.95
N ARG A 81 -3.27 4.99 -7.73
CA ARG A 81 -2.38 6.14 -7.74
C ARG A 81 -3.02 7.25 -6.92
N VAL A 82 -2.29 7.79 -5.96
CA VAL A 82 -2.74 8.95 -5.19
C VAL A 82 -2.11 10.20 -5.80
N LYS A 83 -2.93 11.13 -6.29
CA LYS A 83 -2.50 12.49 -6.64
C LYS A 83 -2.58 13.33 -5.38
N PRO A 84 -1.45 13.66 -4.75
CA PRO A 84 -1.47 14.32 -3.45
C PRO A 84 -1.88 15.80 -3.60
N LYS A 85 -2.63 16.29 -2.60
CA LYS A 85 -2.96 17.71 -2.41
C LYS A 85 -2.36 18.27 -1.14
N ARG A 86 -2.04 17.38 -0.18
CA ARG A 86 -1.42 17.77 1.07
C ARG A 86 -0.57 16.64 1.63
N PHE A 87 0.60 17.00 2.17
CA PHE A 87 1.41 16.15 3.02
C PHE A 87 1.48 16.76 4.42
N GLU A 88 1.55 15.91 5.44
CA GLU A 88 1.98 16.31 6.78
C GLU A 88 3.11 15.37 7.21
N PHE A 89 4.26 15.95 7.51
CA PHE A 89 5.41 15.25 8.06
C PHE A 89 5.45 15.52 9.57
N TRP A 90 5.51 14.46 10.34
CA TRP A 90 5.56 14.51 11.79
C TRP A 90 6.82 13.81 12.29
N GLN A 91 7.54 14.45 13.21
CA GLN A 91 8.69 13.91 13.91
C GLN A 91 8.47 13.99 15.41
N GLY A 92 8.64 12.87 16.13
CA GLY A 92 8.62 12.84 17.57
C GLY A 92 9.77 13.64 18.18
N ARG A 93 9.45 14.40 19.24
CA ARG A 93 10.42 15.18 20.02
C ARG A 93 10.07 15.08 21.51
N PRO A 94 11.05 15.27 22.43
CA PRO A 94 10.81 15.31 23.86
C PRO A 94 9.74 16.35 24.26
N ASN A 95 9.14 16.14 25.41
CA ASN A 95 8.16 17.04 26.01
C ASN A 95 6.92 17.32 25.16
N ARG A 96 6.61 16.41 24.21
CA ARG A 96 5.51 16.56 23.21
C ARG A 96 5.67 17.76 22.26
N LEU A 97 6.84 18.40 22.21
CA LEU A 97 7.13 19.49 21.29
C LEU A 97 7.53 18.97 19.91
N HIS A 98 6.60 18.21 19.30
CA HIS A 98 6.82 17.52 18.05
C HIS A 98 6.98 18.48 16.87
N ASP A 99 7.88 18.16 15.95
CA ASP A 99 7.95 18.88 14.67
C ASP A 99 6.83 18.41 13.75
N ARG A 100 6.10 19.36 13.20
CA ARG A 100 5.04 19.10 12.22
C ARG A 100 5.17 20.08 11.06
N PHE A 101 5.28 19.57 9.85
CA PHE A 101 5.30 20.36 8.64
C PHE A 101 4.16 19.94 7.72
N SER A 102 3.37 20.92 7.28
CA SER A 102 2.32 20.74 6.29
C SER A 102 2.77 21.31 4.96
N TYR A 103 2.63 20.52 3.91
CA TYR A 103 2.81 20.93 2.52
C TYR A 103 1.42 20.91 1.88
N THR A 104 0.94 22.07 1.47
CA THR A 104 -0.37 22.20 0.81
C THR A 104 -0.16 22.65 -0.62
N LEU A 105 -0.71 21.91 -1.57
CA LEU A 105 -0.64 22.25 -2.99
C LEU A 105 -1.50 23.50 -3.23
N LYS A 106 -0.84 24.56 -3.70
CA LYS A 106 -1.45 25.80 -4.21
C LYS A 106 -1.20 25.82 -5.71
N GLU A 107 -2.17 26.17 -6.48
CA GLU A 107 -2.07 26.07 -7.91
C GLU A 107 -1.48 24.69 -8.34
N GLU A 108 -1.48 24.29 -9.54
CA GLU A 108 -1.18 22.90 -9.91
C GLU A 108 0.22 22.39 -9.56
N THR A 109 1.18 23.26 -9.24
CA THR A 109 2.60 22.90 -9.11
C THR A 109 3.31 23.50 -7.90
N THR A 110 2.71 24.46 -7.20
CA THR A 110 3.36 25.19 -6.11
C THR A 110 2.95 24.64 -4.76
N TRP A 111 3.91 24.37 -3.89
CA TRP A 111 3.67 23.88 -2.54
C TRP A 111 3.93 24.96 -1.50
N GLU A 112 2.92 25.27 -0.71
CA GLU A 112 3.06 26.10 0.47
C GLU A 112 3.49 25.23 1.66
N ILE A 113 4.55 25.63 2.34
CA ILE A 113 5.09 24.91 3.50
C ILE A 113 4.79 25.72 4.76
N SER A 114 4.17 25.05 5.73
CA SER A 114 3.84 25.64 7.03
C SER A 114 4.27 24.72 8.17
N ARG A 115 4.79 25.31 9.24
CA ARG A 115 5.01 24.59 10.50
C ARG A 115 3.70 24.59 11.30
N LEU A 116 3.29 23.43 11.80
CA LEU A 116 2.12 23.29 12.64
C LEU A 116 2.53 23.13 14.11
N ALA A 117 1.74 23.67 15.01
CA ALA A 117 1.89 23.39 16.43
C ALA A 117 1.67 21.90 16.72
N PRO A 118 2.38 21.30 17.69
CA PRO A 118 2.27 19.92 18.07
C PRO A 118 0.91 19.55 18.69
#